data_40cfd5352219a6adf39940264232ecf8
#
_entry.id   40cfd5352219a6adf39940264232ecf8
#
_cell.length_a   1.000
_cell.length_b   1.000
_cell.length_c   1.000
_cell.angle_alpha   90.00
_cell.angle_beta   90.00
_cell.angle_gamma   90.00
#
_symmetry.space_group_name_H-M   'P 1'
#
loop_
_entity.id
_entity.type
_entity.pdbx_description
1 polymer ?
#
loop_
_entity_poly.entity_id
_entity_poly.type
_entity_poly.pdbx_seq_one_letter_code
_entity_poly.pdbx_strand_id
1 'polypeptide(L)'
;MKKYITLFSIFSVLFSQGNQEFLLKDVKVEGNIVSTANTIIFTSGLRKGLKVSSAEFPRAIKRLWQLGLFDDVQIRYDEEAGNEVSITLLVSESKVVGDVKYEGNKKIKNSKFKEELDIVTGQRIKPNLLHEKIKDIKTLYFEKGYLNVEVKADLIDSKAIKNLFDGKAKNITKDIVFSISENKKIKLRNIYFKGNEVYSNLKLRMLMKETKQQRWYYFWRTAFDRDDLELDKEKIIEFYHNKGHRDFSILSDSIIYDGESKYLDVVINVNEGPKYKYRDFTWEGQSLYSEDILSRALGLSSGDNYSEEAFSRAVYDRMQGLYMDKGYIYSRIEPEVPQWELIRL
;
A
#
# COMPACT_ATOMS: atom_id res chain seq x y z
N MET A 1 -37.02 -35.06 -10.23
CA MET A 1 -36.97 -33.68 -9.66
C MET A 1 -35.52 -33.21 -9.63
N LYS A 2 -35.24 -32.06 -10.26
CA LYS A 2 -33.87 -31.51 -10.27
C LYS A 2 -33.58 -30.84 -8.94
N LYS A 3 -32.51 -31.22 -8.24
CA LYS A 3 -32.07 -30.62 -6.99
C LYS A 3 -30.74 -29.91 -7.19
N TYR A 4 -30.58 -28.71 -6.61
CA TYR A 4 -29.38 -27.92 -6.68
C TYR A 4 -28.72 -27.88 -5.29
N ILE A 5 -27.42 -28.05 -5.24
CA ILE A 5 -26.62 -27.83 -4.03
C ILE A 5 -25.72 -26.64 -4.30
N THR A 6 -26.04 -25.52 -3.66
CA THR A 6 -25.19 -24.32 -3.61
C THR A 6 -24.59 -24.18 -2.22
N LEU A 7 -23.40 -23.68 -2.11
CA LEU A 7 -22.67 -23.58 -0.83
C LEU A 7 -23.34 -22.59 0.17
N PHE A 8 -24.42 -21.90 -0.18
CA PHE A 8 -24.92 -20.77 0.62
C PHE A 8 -26.39 -20.82 1.04
N SER A 9 -27.09 -21.87 0.96
CA SER A 9 -28.38 -22.02 1.71
C SER A 9 -29.03 -23.35 1.40
N ILE A 10 -29.48 -24.02 2.43
CA ILE A 10 -30.20 -25.29 2.49
C ILE A 10 -29.27 -26.51 2.77
N PHE A 11 -28.44 -26.36 3.81
CA PHE A 11 -27.66 -27.51 4.34
C PHE A 11 -28.41 -28.28 5.45
N SER A 12 -29.64 -27.92 5.79
CA SER A 12 -30.28 -28.41 7.00
C SER A 12 -31.32 -29.52 6.81
N VAL A 13 -31.62 -29.97 5.60
CA VAL A 13 -32.73 -30.91 5.42
C VAL A 13 -32.32 -32.33 4.93
N LEU A 14 -31.07 -32.52 4.43
CA LEU A 14 -30.67 -33.82 3.84
C LEU A 14 -29.58 -34.58 4.60
N PHE A 15 -29.11 -34.10 5.76
CA PHE A 15 -28.06 -34.78 6.54
C PHE A 15 -28.59 -35.80 7.59
N SER A 16 -29.86 -36.14 7.55
CA SER A 16 -30.44 -37.09 8.51
C SER A 16 -30.51 -38.54 8.02
N GLN A 17 -29.98 -38.85 6.83
CA GLN A 17 -29.95 -40.24 6.34
C GLN A 17 -28.49 -40.66 6.09
N GLY A 18 -28.04 -41.63 6.90
CA GLY A 18 -26.68 -42.15 6.87
C GLY A 18 -26.19 -42.62 5.48
N ASN A 19 -24.88 -42.75 5.37
CA ASN A 19 -24.03 -43.25 4.27
C ASN A 19 -24.76 -43.93 3.06
N GLN A 20 -25.68 -43.26 2.40
CA GLN A 20 -26.28 -43.77 1.17
C GLN A 20 -25.24 -43.62 0.05
N GLU A 21 -24.80 -44.73 -0.50
CA GLU A 21 -23.90 -44.74 -1.66
C GLU A 21 -24.73 -44.68 -2.95
N PHE A 22 -24.30 -43.84 -3.88
CA PHE A 22 -24.88 -43.66 -5.20
C PHE A 22 -23.88 -44.12 -6.29
N LEU A 23 -24.36 -44.81 -7.30
CA LEU A 23 -23.57 -45.11 -8.49
C LEU A 23 -23.67 -43.93 -9.48
N LEU A 24 -22.54 -43.33 -9.83
CA LEU A 24 -22.50 -42.25 -10.82
C LEU A 24 -22.68 -42.83 -12.23
N LYS A 25 -23.88 -42.69 -12.75
CA LYS A 25 -24.23 -43.17 -14.11
C LYS A 25 -23.67 -42.28 -15.20
N ASP A 26 -23.72 -40.96 -15.00
CA ASP A 26 -23.16 -39.97 -15.92
C ASP A 26 -22.64 -38.73 -15.15
N VAL A 27 -21.61 -38.07 -15.71
CA VAL A 27 -21.02 -36.86 -15.18
C VAL A 27 -20.81 -35.85 -16.29
N LYS A 28 -21.55 -34.74 -16.25
CA LYS A 28 -21.49 -33.67 -17.24
C LYS A 28 -20.89 -32.41 -16.63
N VAL A 29 -20.33 -31.56 -17.47
CA VAL A 29 -19.84 -30.23 -17.11
C VAL A 29 -20.53 -29.19 -17.96
N GLU A 30 -21.03 -28.14 -17.33
CA GLU A 30 -21.65 -27.00 -17.99
C GLU A 30 -21.00 -25.70 -17.48
N GLY A 31 -20.88 -24.70 -18.37
CA GLY A 31 -20.35 -23.37 -18.04
C GLY A 31 -18.83 -23.23 -18.14
N ASN A 32 -18.11 -24.31 -18.46
CA ASN A 32 -16.68 -24.24 -18.74
C ASN A 32 -16.43 -23.59 -20.12
N ILE A 33 -15.41 -22.73 -20.17
CA ILE A 33 -15.04 -21.94 -21.37
C ILE A 33 -13.64 -22.33 -21.83
N VAL A 34 -12.65 -22.21 -20.96
CA VAL A 34 -11.23 -22.51 -21.22
C VAL A 34 -10.86 -23.88 -20.67
N SER A 35 -11.31 -24.19 -19.45
CA SER A 35 -11.04 -25.48 -18.82
C SER A 35 -11.76 -26.60 -19.52
N THR A 36 -11.08 -27.72 -19.79
CA THR A 36 -11.74 -28.88 -20.42
C THR A 36 -12.66 -29.60 -19.42
N ALA A 37 -13.77 -30.13 -19.91
CA ALA A 37 -14.68 -30.94 -19.08
C ALA A 37 -13.95 -32.09 -18.38
N ASN A 38 -13.02 -32.75 -19.08
CA ASN A 38 -12.25 -33.87 -18.53
C ASN A 38 -11.37 -33.42 -17.33
N THR A 39 -10.73 -32.26 -17.41
CA THR A 39 -9.93 -31.72 -16.32
C THR A 39 -10.80 -31.43 -15.08
N ILE A 40 -11.99 -30.85 -15.30
CA ILE A 40 -12.94 -30.53 -14.23
C ILE A 40 -13.44 -31.81 -13.56
N ILE A 41 -13.86 -32.78 -14.33
CA ILE A 41 -14.31 -34.10 -13.84
C ILE A 41 -13.18 -34.81 -13.07
N PHE A 42 -11.97 -34.83 -13.63
CA PHE A 42 -10.82 -35.46 -12.98
C PHE A 42 -10.50 -34.82 -11.62
N THR A 43 -10.45 -33.50 -11.58
CA THR A 43 -10.13 -32.74 -10.34
C THR A 43 -11.24 -32.87 -9.29
N SER A 44 -12.49 -32.88 -9.70
CA SER A 44 -13.63 -33.09 -8.79
C SER A 44 -13.55 -34.43 -8.05
N GLY A 45 -12.96 -35.45 -8.71
CA GLY A 45 -12.95 -36.84 -8.24
C GLY A 45 -14.24 -37.58 -8.52
N LEU A 46 -15.23 -36.95 -9.17
CA LEU A 46 -16.53 -37.55 -9.48
C LEU A 46 -16.47 -38.10 -10.92
N ARG A 47 -16.39 -39.40 -11.06
CA ARG A 47 -16.27 -40.05 -12.36
C ARG A 47 -17.38 -41.07 -12.57
N LYS A 48 -17.81 -41.20 -13.82
CA LYS A 48 -18.77 -42.23 -14.23
C LYS A 48 -18.33 -43.61 -13.76
N GLY A 49 -19.24 -44.37 -13.18
CA GLY A 49 -19.03 -45.73 -12.69
C GLY A 49 -18.49 -45.81 -11.25
N LEU A 50 -18.20 -44.67 -10.58
CA LEU A 50 -17.81 -44.66 -9.17
C LEU A 50 -19.03 -44.72 -8.25
N LYS A 51 -18.91 -45.45 -7.14
CA LYS A 51 -19.83 -45.37 -6.02
C LYS A 51 -19.34 -44.24 -5.09
N VAL A 52 -20.21 -43.27 -4.81
CA VAL A 52 -19.88 -42.09 -3.98
C VAL A 52 -20.94 -41.89 -2.92
N SER A 53 -20.54 -41.40 -1.77
CA SER A 53 -21.48 -40.96 -0.75
C SER A 53 -21.84 -39.48 -0.95
N SER A 54 -22.92 -39.01 -0.32
CA SER A 54 -23.31 -37.60 -0.35
C SER A 54 -22.21 -36.66 0.17
N ALA A 55 -21.32 -37.15 1.04
CA ALA A 55 -20.18 -36.40 1.56
C ALA A 55 -19.09 -36.07 0.52
N GLU A 56 -19.07 -36.78 -0.63
CA GLU A 56 -18.12 -36.51 -1.71
C GLU A 56 -18.48 -35.26 -2.52
N PHE A 57 -19.74 -34.85 -2.56
CA PHE A 57 -20.14 -33.65 -3.31
C PHE A 57 -19.53 -32.37 -2.74
N PRO A 58 -19.61 -32.05 -1.44
CA PRO A 58 -18.91 -30.89 -0.89
C PRO A 58 -17.38 -30.97 -1.05
N ARG A 59 -16.80 -32.17 -0.96
CA ARG A 59 -15.36 -32.37 -1.19
C ARG A 59 -14.97 -32.08 -2.63
N ALA A 60 -15.77 -32.49 -3.61
CA ALA A 60 -15.57 -32.20 -5.02
C ALA A 60 -15.63 -30.70 -5.31
N ILE A 61 -16.63 -30.00 -4.75
CA ILE A 61 -16.71 -28.53 -4.84
C ILE A 61 -15.47 -27.91 -4.26
N LYS A 62 -15.02 -28.33 -3.07
CA LYS A 62 -13.80 -27.79 -2.42
C LYS A 62 -12.55 -28.01 -3.27
N ARG A 63 -12.38 -29.19 -3.89
CA ARG A 63 -11.24 -29.48 -4.80
C ARG A 63 -11.25 -28.55 -6.00
N LEU A 64 -12.41 -28.30 -6.61
CA LEU A 64 -12.55 -27.38 -7.74
C LEU A 64 -12.27 -25.93 -7.32
N TRP A 65 -12.76 -25.50 -6.15
CA TRP A 65 -12.46 -24.18 -5.59
C TRP A 65 -10.95 -23.98 -5.32
N GLN A 66 -10.27 -25.01 -4.86
CA GLN A 66 -8.82 -24.97 -4.60
C GLN A 66 -7.98 -24.72 -5.86
N LEU A 67 -8.48 -25.05 -7.04
CA LEU A 67 -7.85 -24.65 -8.31
C LEU A 67 -7.84 -23.13 -8.47
N GLY A 68 -8.77 -22.44 -7.79
CA GLY A 68 -8.96 -21.01 -7.90
C GLY A 68 -9.32 -20.54 -9.33
N LEU A 69 -9.82 -21.40 -10.22
CA LEU A 69 -10.16 -21.09 -11.61
C LEU A 69 -11.60 -20.62 -11.77
N PHE A 70 -12.43 -20.79 -10.78
CA PHE A 70 -13.87 -20.61 -10.84
C PHE A 70 -14.35 -19.56 -9.85
N ASP A 71 -15.29 -18.70 -10.29
CA ASP A 71 -16.03 -17.76 -9.46
C ASP A 71 -17.20 -18.44 -8.77
N ASP A 72 -17.75 -19.47 -9.39
CA ASP A 72 -18.81 -20.30 -8.81
C ASP A 72 -18.69 -21.76 -9.25
N VAL A 73 -19.03 -22.68 -8.33
CA VAL A 73 -19.08 -24.12 -8.57
C VAL A 73 -20.31 -24.70 -7.88
N GLN A 74 -21.18 -25.30 -8.64
CA GLN A 74 -22.39 -25.96 -8.16
C GLN A 74 -22.47 -27.37 -8.69
N ILE A 75 -23.13 -28.26 -7.94
CA ILE A 75 -23.48 -29.62 -8.39
C ILE A 75 -24.99 -29.75 -8.48
N ARG A 76 -25.48 -30.03 -9.65
CA ARG A 76 -26.85 -30.44 -9.88
C ARG A 76 -26.85 -31.95 -10.06
N TYR A 77 -27.79 -32.65 -9.44
CA TYR A 77 -27.94 -34.09 -9.60
C TYR A 77 -29.40 -34.45 -9.84
N ASP A 78 -29.58 -35.48 -10.65
CA ASP A 78 -30.86 -36.10 -10.95
C ASP A 78 -30.80 -37.58 -10.49
N GLU A 79 -31.71 -37.96 -9.57
CA GLU A 79 -31.82 -39.33 -9.05
C GLU A 79 -32.53 -40.19 -10.10
N GLU A 80 -31.99 -41.36 -10.39
CA GLU A 80 -32.54 -42.35 -11.29
C GLU A 80 -32.96 -43.63 -10.54
N ALA A 81 -33.58 -44.58 -11.18
CA ALA A 81 -33.96 -45.84 -10.55
C ALA A 81 -32.72 -46.65 -10.12
N GLY A 82 -32.80 -47.34 -8.98
CA GLY A 82 -31.75 -48.28 -8.56
C GLY A 82 -30.53 -47.64 -7.88
N ASN A 83 -30.67 -46.52 -7.17
CA ASN A 83 -29.56 -45.78 -6.52
C ASN A 83 -28.52 -45.23 -7.52
N GLU A 84 -28.90 -45.04 -8.77
CA GLU A 84 -28.07 -44.36 -9.77
C GLU A 84 -28.33 -42.86 -9.78
N VAL A 85 -27.27 -42.07 -9.97
CA VAL A 85 -27.33 -40.62 -10.02
C VAL A 85 -26.55 -40.09 -11.21
N SER A 86 -27.19 -39.22 -11.99
CA SER A 86 -26.52 -38.43 -13.02
C SER A 86 -26.23 -37.04 -12.47
N ILE A 87 -24.97 -36.59 -12.58
CA ILE A 87 -24.54 -35.28 -12.05
C ILE A 87 -24.12 -34.33 -13.15
N THR A 88 -24.37 -33.05 -12.90
CA THR A 88 -23.87 -31.95 -13.73
C THR A 88 -23.08 -31.00 -12.84
N LEU A 89 -21.78 -30.85 -13.14
CA LEU A 89 -20.92 -29.86 -12.55
C LEU A 89 -21.13 -28.51 -13.26
N LEU A 90 -21.78 -27.59 -12.61
CA LEU A 90 -21.99 -26.23 -13.12
C LEU A 90 -20.84 -25.37 -12.64
N VAL A 91 -20.06 -24.80 -13.54
CA VAL A 91 -18.90 -23.97 -13.22
C VAL A 91 -19.04 -22.61 -13.89
N SER A 92 -18.55 -21.57 -13.20
CA SER A 92 -18.38 -20.24 -13.77
C SER A 92 -16.91 -19.87 -13.69
N GLU A 93 -16.23 -19.80 -14.82
CA GLU A 93 -14.79 -19.49 -14.84
C GLU A 93 -14.54 -18.03 -14.48
N SER A 94 -13.49 -17.81 -13.65
CA SER A 94 -13.07 -16.48 -13.22
C SER A 94 -12.62 -15.64 -14.41
N LYS A 95 -13.01 -14.38 -14.42
CA LYS A 95 -12.54 -13.42 -15.42
C LYS A 95 -11.05 -13.11 -15.17
N VAL A 96 -10.31 -12.86 -16.24
CA VAL A 96 -8.90 -12.49 -16.22
C VAL A 96 -8.69 -11.11 -16.84
N VAL A 97 -7.69 -10.40 -16.33
CA VAL A 97 -7.31 -9.06 -16.83
C VAL A 97 -6.69 -9.19 -18.21
N GLY A 98 -7.24 -8.47 -19.19
CA GLY A 98 -6.63 -8.18 -20.47
C GLY A 98 -5.71 -6.97 -20.39
N ASP A 99 -6.06 -5.92 -21.12
CA ASP A 99 -5.37 -4.63 -21.04
C ASP A 99 -5.93 -3.77 -19.92
N VAL A 100 -5.07 -2.88 -19.37
CA VAL A 100 -5.48 -1.84 -18.42
C VAL A 100 -5.30 -0.48 -19.08
N LYS A 101 -6.39 0.29 -19.12
CA LYS A 101 -6.43 1.63 -19.72
C LYS A 101 -6.81 2.67 -18.66
N TYR A 102 -6.18 3.82 -18.78
CA TYR A 102 -6.45 4.99 -17.93
C TYR A 102 -6.86 6.14 -18.83
N GLU A 103 -8.02 6.73 -18.57
CA GLU A 103 -8.59 7.81 -19.36
C GLU A 103 -8.90 9.02 -18.47
N GLY A 104 -8.62 10.22 -18.99
CA GLY A 104 -8.87 11.48 -18.28
C GLY A 104 -7.74 11.92 -17.32
N ASN A 105 -6.73 11.10 -17.08
CA ASN A 105 -5.57 11.41 -16.26
C ASN A 105 -4.58 12.32 -17.00
N LYS A 106 -4.54 13.60 -16.64
CA LYS A 106 -3.62 14.60 -17.22
C LYS A 106 -2.42 14.89 -16.33
N LYS A 107 -2.55 14.68 -15.02
CA LYS A 107 -1.57 15.06 -13.99
C LYS A 107 -0.71 13.91 -13.52
N ILE A 108 -1.23 12.68 -13.55
CA ILE A 108 -0.47 11.47 -13.25
C ILE A 108 -0.33 10.65 -14.53
N LYS A 109 0.90 10.29 -14.88
CA LYS A 109 1.19 9.51 -16.09
C LYS A 109 0.77 8.05 -15.93
N ASN A 110 0.40 7.41 -17.04
CA ASN A 110 0.05 5.98 -17.05
C ASN A 110 1.18 5.08 -16.53
N SER A 111 2.45 5.48 -16.72
CA SER A 111 3.60 4.74 -16.17
C SER A 111 3.57 4.65 -14.65
N LYS A 112 3.18 5.74 -13.96
CA LYS A 112 3.06 5.75 -12.50
C LYS A 112 1.93 4.82 -12.02
N PHE A 113 0.79 4.82 -12.70
CA PHE A 113 -0.28 3.87 -12.37
C PHE A 113 0.14 2.41 -12.58
N LYS A 114 0.88 2.11 -13.66
CA LYS A 114 1.38 0.76 -13.91
C LYS A 114 2.34 0.28 -12.81
N GLU A 115 3.16 1.18 -12.30
CA GLU A 115 4.10 0.91 -11.21
C GLU A 115 3.38 0.69 -9.88
N GLU A 116 2.43 1.57 -9.52
CA GLU A 116 1.80 1.59 -8.20
C GLU A 116 0.63 0.61 -8.05
N LEU A 117 -0.10 0.33 -9.15
CA LEU A 117 -1.31 -0.47 -9.05
C LEU A 117 -1.05 -1.97 -9.14
N ASP A 118 0.10 -2.39 -9.63
CA ASP A 118 0.51 -3.79 -9.77
C ASP A 118 -0.59 -4.69 -10.35
N ILE A 119 -1.20 -4.24 -11.47
CA ILE A 119 -2.21 -5.02 -12.20
C ILE A 119 -1.51 -5.74 -13.35
N VAL A 120 -1.47 -7.07 -13.28
CA VAL A 120 -0.79 -7.90 -14.28
C VAL A 120 -1.79 -8.50 -15.28
N THR A 121 -1.49 -8.38 -16.57
CA THR A 121 -2.27 -9.06 -17.62
C THR A 121 -2.31 -10.57 -17.39
N GLY A 122 -3.49 -11.16 -17.49
CA GLY A 122 -3.71 -12.58 -17.22
C GLY A 122 -4.02 -12.92 -15.75
N GLN A 123 -3.84 -11.97 -14.81
CA GLN A 123 -4.28 -12.19 -13.43
C GLN A 123 -5.80 -12.25 -13.34
N ARG A 124 -6.31 -12.95 -12.33
CA ARG A 124 -7.74 -13.03 -12.08
C ARG A 124 -8.31 -11.76 -11.49
N ILE A 125 -9.51 -11.42 -11.94
CA ILE A 125 -10.26 -10.29 -11.41
C ILE A 125 -11.02 -10.78 -10.18
N LYS A 126 -10.42 -10.58 -9.00
CA LYS A 126 -11.10 -10.83 -7.71
C LYS A 126 -12.24 -9.83 -7.53
N PRO A 127 -13.31 -10.16 -6.77
CA PRO A 127 -14.46 -9.28 -6.59
C PRO A 127 -14.11 -7.87 -6.10
N ASN A 128 -13.12 -7.74 -5.24
CA ASN A 128 -12.71 -6.46 -4.65
C ASN A 128 -11.62 -5.74 -5.43
N LEU A 129 -11.02 -6.35 -6.45
CA LEU A 129 -9.87 -5.78 -7.18
C LEU A 129 -10.13 -4.36 -7.66
N LEU A 130 -11.24 -4.13 -8.35
CA LEU A 130 -11.54 -2.81 -8.90
C LEU A 130 -11.74 -1.77 -7.81
N HIS A 131 -12.38 -2.13 -6.70
CA HIS A 131 -12.60 -1.23 -5.57
C HIS A 131 -11.27 -0.83 -4.90
N GLU A 132 -10.39 -1.79 -4.68
CA GLU A 132 -9.04 -1.55 -4.14
C GLU A 132 -8.26 -0.62 -5.07
N LYS A 133 -8.24 -0.92 -6.38
CA LYS A 133 -7.48 -0.11 -7.33
C LYS A 133 -8.07 1.30 -7.56
N ILE A 134 -9.38 1.47 -7.46
CA ILE A 134 -10.00 2.80 -7.42
C ILE A 134 -9.51 3.59 -6.19
N LYS A 135 -9.43 2.93 -5.03
CA LYS A 135 -8.92 3.57 -3.80
C LYS A 135 -7.45 3.95 -3.96
N ASP A 136 -6.62 3.06 -4.50
CA ASP A 136 -5.19 3.31 -4.74
C ASP A 136 -5.01 4.53 -5.66
N ILE A 137 -5.74 4.59 -6.80
CA ILE A 137 -5.72 5.73 -7.71
C ILE A 137 -6.13 7.02 -6.98
N LYS A 138 -7.22 6.98 -6.20
CA LYS A 138 -7.65 8.16 -5.43
C LYS A 138 -6.60 8.62 -4.44
N THR A 139 -5.87 7.69 -3.79
CA THR A 139 -4.78 8.01 -2.88
C THR A 139 -3.65 8.77 -3.59
N LEU A 140 -3.21 8.28 -4.77
CA LEU A 140 -2.19 8.96 -5.57
C LEU A 140 -2.60 10.40 -5.98
N TYR A 141 -3.86 10.61 -6.27
CA TYR A 141 -4.39 11.94 -6.56
C TYR A 141 -4.51 12.80 -5.30
N PHE A 142 -4.90 12.20 -4.18
CA PHE A 142 -5.01 12.88 -2.89
C PHE A 142 -3.66 13.44 -2.45
N GLU A 143 -2.59 12.66 -2.56
CA GLU A 143 -1.21 13.09 -2.26
C GLU A 143 -0.82 14.33 -3.07
N LYS A 144 -1.29 14.40 -4.30
CA LYS A 144 -1.06 15.55 -5.20
C LYS A 144 -2.08 16.70 -5.05
N GLY A 145 -2.93 16.65 -4.02
CA GLY A 145 -3.91 17.68 -3.68
C GLY A 145 -5.20 17.69 -4.51
N TYR A 146 -5.51 16.61 -5.23
CA TYR A 146 -6.76 16.45 -5.97
C TYR A 146 -7.78 15.67 -5.13
N LEU A 147 -8.27 16.27 -4.04
CA LEU A 147 -9.16 15.59 -3.07
C LEU A 147 -10.53 15.23 -3.65
N ASN A 148 -10.97 15.92 -4.69
CA ASN A 148 -12.27 15.71 -5.35
C ASN A 148 -12.15 14.86 -6.63
N VAL A 149 -11.08 14.04 -6.76
CA VAL A 149 -10.96 13.16 -7.91
C VAL A 149 -12.06 12.10 -7.90
N GLU A 150 -12.71 11.93 -9.03
CA GLU A 150 -13.66 10.85 -9.26
C GLU A 150 -13.01 9.79 -10.14
N VAL A 151 -13.10 8.54 -9.72
CA VAL A 151 -12.56 7.39 -10.44
C VAL A 151 -13.64 6.33 -10.56
N LYS A 152 -13.88 5.89 -11.79
CA LYS A 152 -14.75 4.76 -12.11
C LYS A 152 -13.92 3.70 -12.81
N ALA A 153 -14.26 2.44 -12.61
CA ALA A 153 -13.63 1.33 -13.29
C ALA A 153 -14.68 0.45 -13.95
N ASP A 154 -14.50 0.21 -15.23
CA ASP A 154 -15.38 -0.60 -16.04
C ASP A 154 -14.62 -1.81 -16.61
N LEU A 155 -15.31 -2.97 -16.68
CA LEU A 155 -14.82 -4.16 -17.34
C LEU A 155 -15.45 -4.25 -18.72
N ILE A 156 -14.63 -4.19 -19.75
CA ILE A 156 -15.07 -4.34 -21.14
C ILE A 156 -14.50 -5.60 -21.77
N ASP A 157 -15.15 -6.14 -22.79
CA ASP A 157 -14.64 -7.30 -23.52
C ASP A 157 -13.31 -6.98 -24.19
N SER A 158 -12.29 -7.80 -23.92
CA SER A 158 -10.98 -7.58 -24.50
C SER A 158 -10.98 -7.77 -26.01
N LYS A 159 -10.43 -6.78 -26.72
CA LYS A 159 -10.21 -6.84 -28.17
C LYS A 159 -8.86 -7.46 -28.53
N ALA A 160 -7.94 -7.53 -27.56
CA ALA A 160 -6.53 -7.86 -27.80
C ALA A 160 -6.25 -9.34 -28.04
N ILE A 161 -7.14 -10.24 -27.55
CA ILE A 161 -6.89 -11.67 -27.63
C ILE A 161 -7.60 -12.27 -28.83
N LYS A 162 -7.15 -11.94 -30.03
CA LYS A 162 -7.55 -12.64 -31.24
C LYS A 162 -6.77 -13.95 -31.48
N ASN A 163 -5.60 -14.15 -30.85
CA ASN A 163 -4.64 -15.15 -31.29
C ASN A 163 -4.06 -16.08 -30.21
N LEU A 164 -4.43 -15.99 -28.91
CA LEU A 164 -3.70 -16.72 -27.86
C LEU A 164 -4.32 -18.05 -27.39
N PHE A 165 -5.61 -18.25 -27.50
CA PHE A 165 -6.27 -19.52 -27.09
C PHE A 165 -7.53 -19.75 -27.89
N ASP A 166 -7.50 -20.46 -29.02
CA ASP A 166 -8.64 -20.97 -29.79
C ASP A 166 -9.97 -20.15 -29.73
N GLY A 167 -9.91 -18.84 -29.56
CA GLY A 167 -11.06 -17.96 -29.43
C GLY A 167 -11.88 -18.09 -28.15
N LYS A 168 -11.71 -19.14 -27.35
CA LYS A 168 -12.49 -19.39 -26.12
C LYS A 168 -12.11 -18.47 -24.98
N ALA A 169 -10.82 -18.16 -24.81
CA ALA A 169 -10.33 -17.25 -23.77
C ALA A 169 -10.86 -15.82 -23.91
N LYS A 170 -11.36 -15.42 -25.07
CA LYS A 170 -11.96 -14.10 -25.31
C LYS A 170 -13.16 -13.83 -24.39
N ASN A 171 -13.92 -14.85 -24.05
CA ASN A 171 -15.13 -14.66 -23.24
C ASN A 171 -14.85 -14.42 -21.76
N ILE A 172 -13.68 -14.82 -21.25
CA ILE A 172 -13.27 -14.60 -19.86
C ILE A 172 -12.28 -13.45 -19.68
N THR A 173 -11.66 -12.98 -20.78
CA THR A 173 -10.70 -11.87 -20.71
C THR A 173 -11.41 -10.54 -20.79
N LYS A 174 -11.18 -9.68 -19.80
CA LYS A 174 -11.75 -8.35 -19.70
C LYS A 174 -10.65 -7.30 -19.62
N ASP A 175 -10.77 -6.24 -20.42
CA ASP A 175 -9.96 -5.05 -20.25
C ASP A 175 -10.55 -4.22 -19.12
N ILE A 176 -9.68 -3.63 -18.27
CA ILE A 176 -10.07 -2.70 -17.22
C ILE A 176 -9.87 -1.28 -17.76
N VAL A 177 -10.92 -0.48 -17.71
CA VAL A 177 -10.85 0.94 -18.08
C VAL A 177 -11.12 1.78 -16.85
N PHE A 178 -10.10 2.52 -16.39
CA PHE A 178 -10.26 3.52 -15.34
C PHE A 178 -10.56 4.88 -15.97
N SER A 179 -11.77 5.38 -15.74
CA SER A 179 -12.19 6.72 -16.15
C SER A 179 -11.99 7.67 -14.99
N ILE A 180 -11.13 8.68 -15.16
CA ILE A 180 -10.66 9.58 -14.12
C ILE A 180 -11.11 11.01 -14.43
N SER A 181 -11.79 11.64 -13.49
CA SER A 181 -12.10 13.07 -13.51
C SER A 181 -11.28 13.74 -12.41
N GLU A 182 -10.21 14.44 -12.80
CA GLU A 182 -9.23 14.99 -11.84
C GLU A 182 -9.77 16.14 -11.01
N ASN A 183 -10.78 16.87 -11.52
CA ASN A 183 -11.31 18.09 -10.90
C ASN A 183 -10.22 19.13 -10.59
N LYS A 184 -10.49 20.09 -9.70
CA LYS A 184 -9.54 21.14 -9.34
C LYS A 184 -8.77 20.77 -8.08
N LYS A 185 -7.49 21.13 -8.03
CA LYS A 185 -6.70 21.05 -6.79
C LYS A 185 -7.34 21.86 -5.68
N ILE A 186 -7.29 21.33 -4.48
CA ILE A 186 -7.67 22.03 -3.27
C ILE A 186 -6.51 22.91 -2.80
N LYS A 187 -6.81 24.10 -2.30
CA LYS A 187 -5.81 25.05 -1.83
C LYS A 187 -5.61 24.92 -0.32
N LEU A 188 -4.38 25.08 0.12
CA LEU A 188 -4.05 25.13 1.53
C LEU A 188 -4.41 26.51 2.11
N ARG A 189 -5.34 26.53 3.07
CA ARG A 189 -5.77 27.77 3.76
C ARG A 189 -4.88 28.05 4.97
N ASN A 190 -4.78 27.10 5.90
CA ASN A 190 -4.01 27.28 7.13
C ASN A 190 -3.20 26.03 7.49
N ILE A 191 -2.08 26.28 8.19
CA ILE A 191 -1.30 25.27 8.90
C ILE A 191 -1.30 25.62 10.38
N TYR A 192 -1.71 24.68 11.20
CA TYR A 192 -1.74 24.78 12.66
C TYR A 192 -0.75 23.79 13.25
N PHE A 193 0.04 24.25 14.22
CA PHE A 193 0.86 23.39 15.06
C PHE A 193 0.22 23.27 16.43
N LYS A 194 0.31 22.10 17.04
CA LYS A 194 -0.13 21.80 18.40
C LYS A 194 0.99 21.11 19.16
N GLY A 195 1.20 21.49 20.42
CA GLY A 195 2.29 20.98 21.25
C GLY A 195 3.60 21.75 21.10
N ASN A 196 3.62 22.84 20.29
CA ASN A 196 4.75 23.74 20.14
C ASN A 196 4.66 24.87 21.17
N GLU A 197 5.44 24.76 22.23
CA GLU A 197 5.51 25.76 23.33
C GLU A 197 6.70 26.70 23.17
N VAL A 198 7.84 26.18 22.66
CA VAL A 198 9.10 26.92 22.52
C VAL A 198 9.09 27.86 21.32
N TYR A 199 8.56 27.41 20.20
CA TYR A 199 8.52 28.21 18.97
C TYR A 199 7.09 28.45 18.49
N SER A 200 6.79 29.70 18.13
CA SER A 200 5.47 30.09 17.67
C SER A 200 5.08 29.43 16.32
N ASN A 201 3.78 29.24 16.11
CA ASN A 201 3.22 28.78 14.82
C ASN A 201 3.73 29.61 13.62
N LEU A 202 3.92 30.92 13.80
CA LEU A 202 4.45 31.78 12.75
C LEU A 202 5.89 31.40 12.39
N LYS A 203 6.74 31.15 13.40
CA LYS A 203 8.14 30.76 13.18
C LYS A 203 8.21 29.41 12.44
N LEU A 204 7.44 28.42 12.85
CA LEU A 204 7.42 27.09 12.22
C LEU A 204 6.92 27.18 10.79
N ARG A 205 5.85 27.93 10.53
CA ARG A 205 5.35 28.17 9.17
C ARG A 205 6.35 28.86 8.24
N MET A 206 7.22 29.72 8.78
CA MET A 206 8.29 30.36 8.00
C MET A 206 9.38 29.39 7.54
N LEU A 207 9.55 28.26 8.23
CA LEU A 207 10.48 27.19 7.84
C LEU A 207 9.93 26.37 6.69
N MET A 208 8.60 26.27 6.56
CA MET A 208 7.90 25.55 5.52
C MET A 208 7.96 26.35 4.20
N LYS A 209 8.97 26.06 3.38
CA LYS A 209 9.22 26.81 2.14
C LYS A 209 8.47 26.24 0.94
N GLU A 210 8.21 24.94 0.93
CA GLU A 210 7.54 24.24 -0.16
C GLU A 210 6.02 24.31 0.03
N THR A 211 5.52 24.03 1.23
CA THR A 211 4.09 24.07 1.57
C THR A 211 3.62 25.50 1.86
N LYS A 212 3.02 26.14 0.87
CA LYS A 212 2.63 27.56 0.99
C LYS A 212 1.15 27.74 1.26
N GLN A 213 0.86 28.41 2.38
CA GLN A 213 -0.49 28.86 2.69
C GLN A 213 -0.96 29.92 1.69
N GLN A 214 -2.29 29.97 1.49
CA GLN A 214 -2.89 31.04 0.71
C GLN A 214 -2.68 32.39 1.42
N ARG A 215 -2.00 33.29 0.73
CA ARG A 215 -1.90 34.71 1.09
C ARG A 215 -2.30 35.57 -0.10
N TRP A 216 -2.75 36.79 0.11
CA TRP A 216 -3.23 37.68 -0.96
C TRP A 216 -2.21 37.89 -2.09
N TYR A 217 -0.89 37.77 -1.83
CA TYR A 217 0.21 37.91 -2.80
C TYR A 217 0.76 36.58 -3.36
N TYR A 218 0.28 35.41 -2.88
CA TYR A 218 0.70 34.08 -3.35
C TYR A 218 -0.47 33.21 -3.86
N PHE A 219 -1.48 33.85 -4.46
CA PHE A 219 -2.72 33.17 -4.86
C PHE A 219 -2.55 32.07 -5.92
N TRP A 220 -1.43 32.05 -6.66
CA TRP A 220 -1.16 31.06 -7.71
C TRP A 220 -0.37 29.82 -7.25
N ARG A 221 0.24 29.81 -6.04
CA ARG A 221 1.09 28.74 -5.53
C ARG A 221 0.56 28.08 -4.25
N THR A 222 -0.72 28.03 -4.06
CA THR A 222 -1.33 27.55 -2.81
C THR A 222 -1.99 26.18 -2.94
N ALA A 223 -1.76 25.47 -4.03
CA ALA A 223 -2.24 24.10 -4.17
C ALA A 223 -1.51 23.19 -3.19
N PHE A 224 -2.25 22.44 -2.41
CA PHE A 224 -1.68 21.46 -1.49
C PHE A 224 -0.98 20.34 -2.28
N ASP A 225 0.22 19.96 -1.83
CA ASP A 225 0.93 18.77 -2.26
C ASP A 225 1.47 18.06 -1.02
N ARG A 226 1.28 16.76 -0.94
CA ARG A 226 1.68 15.96 0.24
C ARG A 226 3.19 15.81 0.32
N ASP A 227 3.85 15.64 -0.83
CA ASP A 227 5.31 15.50 -0.91
C ASP A 227 5.99 16.77 -0.39
N ASP A 228 5.46 17.95 -0.77
CA ASP A 228 5.95 19.25 -0.26
C ASP A 228 5.79 19.35 1.26
N LEU A 229 4.68 18.84 1.82
CA LEU A 229 4.45 18.83 3.26
C LEU A 229 5.47 17.95 3.98
N GLU A 230 5.77 16.76 3.46
CA GLU A 230 6.76 15.86 4.06
C GLU A 230 8.16 16.51 4.07
N LEU A 231 8.59 17.11 2.96
CA LEU A 231 9.86 17.83 2.90
C LEU A 231 9.96 18.97 3.92
N ASP A 232 8.87 19.71 4.13
CA ASP A 232 8.87 20.79 5.10
C ASP A 232 8.80 20.27 6.55
N LYS A 233 8.21 19.12 6.80
CA LYS A 233 8.26 18.44 8.10
C LYS A 233 9.70 18.05 8.47
N GLU A 234 10.47 17.52 7.52
CA GLU A 234 11.89 17.21 7.70
C GLU A 234 12.69 18.45 8.11
N LYS A 235 12.47 19.60 7.44
CA LYS A 235 13.11 20.87 7.80
C LYS A 235 12.76 21.34 9.21
N ILE A 236 11.54 21.07 9.66
CA ILE A 236 11.13 21.40 11.04
C ILE A 236 11.88 20.50 12.04
N ILE A 237 11.97 19.20 11.79
CA ILE A 237 12.71 18.25 12.61
C ILE A 237 14.18 18.70 12.72
N GLU A 238 14.83 18.94 11.58
CA GLU A 238 16.21 19.43 11.51
C GLU A 238 16.39 20.74 12.31
N PHE A 239 15.46 21.68 12.16
CA PHE A 239 15.51 22.94 12.92
C PHE A 239 15.50 22.71 14.44
N TYR A 240 14.61 21.85 14.94
CA TYR A 240 14.53 21.56 16.37
C TYR A 240 15.77 20.82 16.88
N HIS A 241 16.27 19.83 16.14
CA HIS A 241 17.50 19.11 16.45
C HIS A 241 18.70 20.06 16.51
N ASN A 242 18.76 21.05 15.62
CA ASN A 242 19.81 22.08 15.63
C ASN A 242 19.63 23.15 16.70
N LYS A 243 18.50 23.16 17.39
CA LYS A 243 18.23 24.08 18.54
C LYS A 243 18.32 23.40 19.89
N GLY A 244 18.75 22.16 19.95
CA GLY A 244 18.96 21.39 21.16
C GLY A 244 17.84 20.41 21.50
N HIS A 245 16.77 20.36 20.75
CA HIS A 245 15.65 19.45 20.98
C HIS A 245 15.86 18.12 20.24
N ARG A 246 16.80 17.31 20.74
CA ARG A 246 17.18 16.03 20.15
C ARG A 246 16.01 15.06 20.01
N ASP A 247 15.12 15.04 20.98
CA ASP A 247 13.97 14.11 21.04
C ASP A 247 12.71 14.70 20.38
N PHE A 248 12.87 15.80 19.62
CA PHE A 248 11.75 16.35 18.88
C PHE A 248 11.16 15.33 17.92
N SER A 249 9.84 15.26 17.88
CA SER A 249 9.14 14.39 16.95
C SER A 249 7.80 15.00 16.52
N ILE A 250 7.41 14.69 15.28
CA ILE A 250 6.07 14.95 14.77
C ILE A 250 5.23 13.71 15.09
N LEU A 251 4.26 13.87 15.99
CA LEU A 251 3.40 12.76 16.45
C LEU A 251 2.38 12.35 15.41
N SER A 252 1.79 13.32 14.74
CA SER A 252 0.81 13.10 13.68
C SER A 252 0.60 14.38 12.87
N ASP A 253 0.11 14.22 11.65
CA ASP A 253 -0.49 15.29 10.89
C ASP A 253 -1.88 14.90 10.42
N SER A 254 -2.75 15.87 10.24
CA SER A 254 -4.12 15.67 9.82
C SER A 254 -4.54 16.74 8.83
N ILE A 255 -5.21 16.32 7.76
CA ILE A 255 -5.79 17.19 6.76
C ILE A 255 -7.27 17.35 7.10
N ILE A 256 -7.70 18.58 7.33
CA ILE A 256 -9.11 18.93 7.60
C ILE A 256 -9.70 19.49 6.32
N TYR A 257 -10.64 18.75 5.74
CA TYR A 257 -11.34 19.10 4.53
C TYR A 257 -12.83 18.77 4.66
N ASP A 258 -13.70 19.75 4.40
CA ASP A 258 -15.16 19.62 4.57
C ASP A 258 -15.90 19.02 3.36
N GLY A 259 -15.18 18.75 2.26
CA GLY A 259 -15.74 18.20 1.01
C GLY A 259 -16.39 19.21 0.09
N GLU A 260 -16.77 20.37 0.55
CA GLU A 260 -17.46 21.43 -0.22
C GLU A 260 -16.53 22.62 -0.54
N SER A 261 -15.59 22.89 0.34
CA SER A 261 -14.64 23.99 0.23
C SER A 261 -13.64 23.78 -0.91
N LYS A 262 -13.07 24.86 -1.39
CA LYS A 262 -11.87 24.85 -2.25
C LYS A 262 -10.58 24.84 -1.42
N TYR A 263 -10.72 24.74 -0.10
CA TYR A 263 -9.64 24.90 0.85
C TYR A 263 -9.59 23.77 1.85
N LEU A 264 -8.38 23.48 2.30
CA LEU A 264 -8.11 22.56 3.42
C LEU A 264 -7.24 23.27 4.46
N ASP A 265 -7.27 22.74 5.66
CA ASP A 265 -6.35 23.10 6.74
C ASP A 265 -5.50 21.87 7.10
N VAL A 266 -4.24 22.11 7.49
CA VAL A 266 -3.34 21.07 8.00
C VAL A 266 -3.10 21.33 9.48
N VAL A 267 -3.19 20.28 10.30
CA VAL A 267 -2.86 20.30 11.72
C VAL A 267 -1.70 19.34 11.95
N ILE A 268 -0.59 19.85 12.48
CA ILE A 268 0.62 19.08 12.80
C ILE A 268 0.76 19.05 14.31
N ASN A 269 0.71 17.86 14.90
CA ASN A 269 0.92 17.64 16.32
C ASN A 269 2.39 17.29 16.56
N VAL A 270 3.06 18.05 17.44
CA VAL A 270 4.47 17.88 17.72
C VAL A 270 4.70 17.58 19.20
N ASN A 271 5.82 16.93 19.48
CA ASN A 271 6.40 16.82 20.80
C ASN A 271 7.80 17.44 20.74
N GLU A 272 8.01 18.54 21.45
CA GLU A 272 9.28 19.26 21.39
C GLU A 272 10.40 18.56 22.17
N GLY A 273 10.05 17.72 23.13
CA GLY A 273 11.01 17.08 24.02
C GLY A 273 11.82 18.08 24.85
N PRO A 274 12.70 17.63 25.73
CA PRO A 274 13.57 18.50 26.48
C PRO A 274 14.68 19.12 25.61
N LYS A 275 15.23 20.22 26.07
CA LYS A 275 16.42 20.81 25.47
C LYS A 275 17.67 20.19 26.06
N TYR A 276 18.65 19.85 25.23
CA TYR A 276 19.89 19.21 25.62
C TYR A 276 21.10 20.11 25.41
N LYS A 277 22.12 19.88 26.25
CA LYS A 277 23.47 20.42 26.13
C LYS A 277 24.48 19.28 26.18
N TYR A 278 25.63 19.48 25.53
CA TYR A 278 26.75 18.56 25.71
C TYR A 278 27.26 18.62 27.14
N ARG A 279 27.62 17.48 27.73
CA ARG A 279 28.23 17.39 29.04
C ARG A 279 29.74 17.21 28.93
N ASP A 280 30.16 16.05 28.39
CA ASP A 280 31.56 15.67 28.28
C ASP A 280 31.81 14.99 26.93
N PHE A 281 33.08 15.01 26.49
CA PHE A 281 33.55 14.27 25.33
C PHE A 281 34.70 13.38 25.78
N THR A 282 34.60 12.09 25.48
CA THR A 282 35.59 11.07 25.74
C THR A 282 36.10 10.45 24.45
N TRP A 283 37.32 9.95 24.47
CA TRP A 283 37.98 9.44 23.29
C TRP A 283 38.48 8.03 23.55
N GLU A 284 38.17 7.11 22.66
CA GLU A 284 38.62 5.72 22.73
C GLU A 284 39.21 5.28 21.38
N GLY A 285 40.25 4.42 21.44
CA GLY A 285 40.89 3.84 20.28
C GLY A 285 41.83 4.77 19.49
N GLN A 286 42.01 6.06 19.93
CA GLN A 286 42.93 6.99 19.29
C GLN A 286 44.39 6.61 19.56
N SER A 287 45.23 6.62 18.54
CA SER A 287 46.68 6.40 18.68
C SER A 287 47.51 7.43 17.97
N LEU A 288 46.94 8.16 17.00
CA LEU A 288 47.64 9.11 16.17
C LEU A 288 47.67 10.53 16.77
N TYR A 289 46.56 10.95 17.42
CA TYR A 289 46.39 12.28 17.94
C TYR A 289 46.10 12.24 19.46
N SER A 290 46.62 13.22 20.17
CA SER A 290 46.27 13.40 21.60
C SER A 290 44.82 13.88 21.74
N GLU A 291 44.22 13.64 22.90
CA GLU A 291 42.86 14.10 23.26
C GLU A 291 42.70 15.62 23.09
N ASP A 292 43.74 16.40 23.40
CA ASP A 292 43.73 17.86 23.23
C ASP A 292 43.60 18.27 21.73
N ILE A 293 44.24 17.52 20.83
CA ILE A 293 44.14 17.79 19.40
C ILE A 293 42.75 17.42 18.90
N LEU A 294 42.24 16.28 19.34
CA LEU A 294 40.88 15.81 18.95
C LEU A 294 39.81 16.75 19.50
N SER A 295 39.91 17.18 20.74
CA SER A 295 38.97 18.13 21.36
C SER A 295 38.98 19.48 20.64
N ARG A 296 40.15 19.99 20.26
CA ARG A 296 40.25 21.22 19.45
C ARG A 296 39.65 21.05 18.04
N ALA A 297 39.87 19.92 17.42
CA ALA A 297 39.30 19.64 16.14
C ALA A 297 37.77 19.47 16.18
N LEU A 298 37.26 18.82 17.23
CA LEU A 298 35.82 18.70 17.45
C LEU A 298 35.16 20.09 17.53
N GLY A 299 35.82 21.04 18.28
CA GLY A 299 35.35 22.42 18.39
C GLY A 299 33.97 22.57 18.99
N LEU A 300 33.59 21.65 19.87
CA LEU A 300 32.40 21.67 20.71
C LEU A 300 32.85 21.54 22.15
N SER A 301 32.16 22.21 23.07
CA SER A 301 32.52 22.27 24.48
C SER A 301 31.39 21.80 25.39
N SER A 302 31.75 21.32 26.58
CA SER A 302 30.79 21.08 27.65
C SER A 302 29.96 22.33 27.90
N GLY A 303 28.65 22.18 28.03
CA GLY A 303 27.69 23.29 28.21
C GLY A 303 27.17 23.92 26.93
N ASP A 304 27.75 23.62 25.74
CA ASP A 304 27.18 24.06 24.48
C ASP A 304 25.81 23.39 24.22
N ASN A 305 24.92 24.12 23.58
CA ASN A 305 23.65 23.53 23.19
C ASN A 305 23.88 22.41 22.16
N TYR A 306 23.18 21.31 22.32
CA TYR A 306 23.16 20.24 21.33
C TYR A 306 22.72 20.78 19.96
N SER A 307 23.43 20.38 18.91
CA SER A 307 23.07 20.64 17.53
C SER A 307 23.54 19.45 16.68
N GLU A 308 22.60 18.77 16.04
CA GLU A 308 22.89 17.61 15.21
C GLU A 308 23.81 17.97 14.05
N GLU A 309 23.54 19.09 13.38
CA GLU A 309 24.36 19.58 12.26
C GLU A 309 25.79 19.94 12.74
N ALA A 310 25.91 20.66 13.85
CA ALA A 310 27.21 21.03 14.38
C ALA A 310 28.02 19.80 14.80
N PHE A 311 27.38 18.81 15.41
CA PHE A 311 27.99 17.56 15.81
C PHE A 311 28.43 16.73 14.60
N SER A 312 27.55 16.51 13.63
CA SER A 312 27.85 15.77 12.40
C SER A 312 29.02 16.41 11.64
N ARG A 313 29.01 17.75 11.51
CA ARG A 313 30.12 18.50 10.86
C ARG A 313 31.41 18.39 11.66
N ALA A 314 31.33 18.41 12.99
CA ALA A 314 32.51 18.23 13.84
C ALA A 314 33.15 16.86 13.67
N VAL A 315 32.36 15.81 13.65
CA VAL A 315 32.85 14.44 13.54
C VAL A 315 33.29 14.12 12.10
N TYR A 316 32.43 14.32 11.12
CA TYR A 316 32.66 13.80 9.77
C TYR A 316 33.51 14.74 8.90
N ASP A 317 33.40 16.07 9.07
CA ASP A 317 34.20 16.98 8.25
C ASP A 317 35.54 17.30 8.94
N ARG A 318 35.52 17.72 10.22
CA ARG A 318 36.72 18.19 10.88
C ARG A 318 37.60 17.06 11.41
N MET A 319 37.02 16.13 12.19
CA MET A 319 37.82 15.07 12.80
C MET A 319 38.23 14.00 11.78
N GLN A 320 37.28 13.52 10.97
CA GLN A 320 37.59 12.57 9.90
C GLN A 320 38.62 13.17 8.92
N GLY A 321 38.50 14.47 8.61
CA GLY A 321 39.46 15.22 7.80
C GLY A 321 40.88 15.16 8.33
N LEU A 322 41.09 15.29 9.65
CA LEU A 322 42.44 15.17 10.24
C LEU A 322 43.14 13.84 9.93
N TYR A 323 42.39 12.74 9.96
CA TYR A 323 42.91 11.41 9.64
C TYR A 323 43.14 11.26 8.15
N MET A 324 42.24 11.76 7.32
CA MET A 324 42.37 11.72 5.86
C MET A 324 43.60 12.51 5.36
N ASP A 325 43.85 13.70 5.94
CA ASP A 325 45.03 14.54 5.60
C ASP A 325 46.35 13.84 5.92
N LYS A 326 46.36 12.87 6.81
CA LYS A 326 47.52 12.02 7.11
C LYS A 326 47.55 10.70 6.29
N GLY A 327 46.64 10.53 5.35
CA GLY A 327 46.56 9.35 4.50
C GLY A 327 45.79 8.18 5.07
N TYR A 328 45.12 8.35 6.22
CA TYR A 328 44.27 7.30 6.83
C TYR A 328 42.88 7.33 6.23
N ILE A 329 42.78 7.05 4.95
CA ILE A 329 41.51 7.13 4.16
C ILE A 329 40.44 6.11 4.59
N TYR A 330 40.88 5.05 5.29
CA TYR A 330 39.96 4.02 5.82
C TYR A 330 39.67 4.19 7.32
N SER A 331 40.13 5.29 7.95
CA SER A 331 39.79 5.57 9.33
C SER A 331 38.29 5.79 9.47
N ARG A 332 37.71 5.28 10.53
CA ARG A 332 36.29 5.43 10.83
C ARG A 332 36.14 5.99 12.24
N ILE A 333 35.32 7.01 12.35
CA ILE A 333 34.96 7.58 13.64
C ILE A 333 33.51 7.18 13.88
N GLU A 334 33.26 6.50 14.98
CA GLU A 334 31.93 6.05 15.40
C GLU A 334 31.55 6.83 16.67
N PRO A 335 30.71 7.87 16.55
CA PRO A 335 30.30 8.61 17.72
C PRO A 335 29.19 7.85 18.47
N GLU A 336 29.37 7.69 19.76
CA GLU A 336 28.34 7.27 20.68
C GLU A 336 27.83 8.49 21.46
N VAL A 337 26.51 8.71 21.47
CA VAL A 337 25.88 9.82 22.20
C VAL A 337 24.84 9.26 23.17
N PRO A 338 25.27 8.67 24.30
CA PRO A 338 24.35 8.15 25.30
C PRO A 338 23.55 9.28 25.95
N GLN A 339 22.31 9.01 26.34
CA GLN A 339 21.41 10.03 26.93
C GLN A 339 21.96 10.67 28.20
N TRP A 340 22.76 9.95 28.98
CA TRP A 340 23.34 10.44 30.23
C TRP A 340 24.51 11.40 30.02
N GLU A 341 25.07 11.51 28.81
CA GLU A 341 26.08 12.52 28.47
C GLU A 341 25.49 13.88 28.06
N LEU A 342 24.15 13.96 27.91
CA LEU A 342 23.44 15.19 27.63
C LEU A 342 22.75 15.70 28.90
N ILE A 343 22.93 16.98 29.21
CA ILE A 343 22.23 17.64 30.31
C ILE A 343 20.86 18.07 29.79
N ARG A 344 19.80 17.55 30.41
CA ARG A 344 18.44 18.06 30.18
C ARG A 344 18.26 19.41 30.87
N LEU A 345 17.67 20.37 30.19
CA LEU A 345 17.28 21.67 30.69
C LEU A 345 15.79 21.74 30.92
#